data_f8c1bba81262be716c557607c518e842
#
_entry.id   f8c1bba81262be716c557607c518e842
#
_cell.length_a   1.000
_cell.length_b   1.000
_cell.length_c   1.000
_cell.angle_alpha   90.00
_cell.angle_beta   90.00
_cell.angle_gamma   90.00
#
_symmetry.space_group_name_H-M   'P 1'
#
loop_
_entity.id
_entity.type
_entity.pdbx_description
1 polymer ?
#
loop_
_entity_poly.entity_id
_entity_poly.type
_entity_poly.pdbx_seq_one_letter_code
_entity_poly.pdbx_strand_id
1 'polypeptide(L)'
;MEFEDLYKRFYRKSFLFTMSYIHNEMAAEDIASEVLIRLWTEIRRGGINNPDAFLLTLLKNRSLDYLKHEAVKEEAFSNMKTAHQEELDMRISMLESCDPEEVFTTEIQLIIRNTLATFPEQTQLIFEMSRFDNKTNKEIADKLKLSVKSVEYHITKVLKALRISLKDYLPLF
;
A
#
# COMPACT_ATOMS: atom_id res chain seq x y z
N MET A 1 -0.79 -20.04 -3.08
CA MET A 1 -1.67 -18.98 -3.63
C MET A 1 -1.73 -19.19 -5.14
N GLU A 2 -2.93 -19.40 -5.67
CA GLU A 2 -3.15 -19.49 -7.10
C GLU A 2 -3.00 -18.11 -7.76
N PHE A 3 -2.67 -18.07 -9.07
CA PHE A 3 -2.47 -16.81 -9.77
C PHE A 3 -3.76 -15.96 -9.79
N GLU A 4 -4.90 -16.58 -9.91
CA GLU A 4 -6.20 -15.89 -9.93
C GLU A 4 -6.47 -15.12 -8.64
N ASP A 5 -6.14 -15.69 -7.47
CA ASP A 5 -6.31 -15.04 -6.17
C ASP A 5 -5.38 -13.84 -6.03
N LEU A 6 -4.12 -14.00 -6.47
CA LEU A 6 -3.13 -12.93 -6.47
C LEU A 6 -3.57 -11.80 -7.41
N TYR A 7 -4.05 -12.15 -8.60
CA TYR A 7 -4.51 -11.17 -9.58
C TYR A 7 -5.70 -10.36 -9.06
N LYS A 8 -6.74 -11.01 -8.53
CA LYS A 8 -7.90 -10.33 -7.93
C LYS A 8 -7.51 -9.40 -6.77
N ARG A 9 -6.52 -9.81 -5.99
CA ARG A 9 -6.04 -9.03 -4.84
C ARG A 9 -5.27 -7.78 -5.25
N PHE A 10 -4.39 -7.88 -6.23
CA PHE A 10 -3.37 -6.86 -6.49
C PHE A 10 -3.58 -6.06 -7.78
N TYR A 11 -4.37 -6.54 -8.75
CA TYR A 11 -4.48 -5.91 -10.07
C TYR A 11 -4.95 -4.46 -10.01
N ARG A 12 -6.05 -4.19 -9.29
CA ARG A 12 -6.59 -2.83 -9.20
C ARG A 12 -5.59 -1.84 -8.59
N LYS A 13 -4.91 -2.25 -7.54
CA LYS A 13 -3.88 -1.44 -6.86
C LYS A 13 -2.70 -1.18 -7.80
N SER A 14 -2.23 -2.22 -8.49
CA SER A 14 -1.12 -2.13 -9.46
C SER A 14 -1.47 -1.20 -10.61
N PHE A 15 -2.64 -1.35 -11.20
CA PHE A 15 -3.14 -0.51 -12.29
C PHE A 15 -3.24 0.96 -11.86
N LEU A 16 -3.88 1.24 -10.71
CA LEU A 16 -4.04 2.62 -10.23
C LEU A 16 -2.70 3.28 -9.91
N PHE A 17 -1.78 2.56 -9.27
CA PHE A 17 -0.42 3.06 -9.02
C PHE A 17 0.29 3.40 -10.33
N THR A 18 0.31 2.50 -11.29
CA THR A 18 0.97 2.69 -12.59
C THR A 18 0.31 3.83 -13.36
N MET A 19 -1.01 3.87 -13.42
CA MET A 19 -1.78 4.90 -14.14
C MET A 19 -1.55 6.30 -13.58
N SER A 20 -1.33 6.44 -12.26
CA SER A 20 -1.08 7.74 -11.62
C SER A 20 0.24 8.41 -12.08
N TYR A 21 1.20 7.65 -12.60
CA TYR A 21 2.47 8.16 -13.10
C TYR A 21 2.57 8.12 -14.63
N ILE A 22 2.05 7.08 -15.27
CA ILE A 22 2.21 6.87 -16.72
C ILE A 22 1.19 7.67 -17.54
N HIS A 23 -0.04 7.85 -17.03
CA HIS A 23 -1.15 8.53 -17.71
C HIS A 23 -1.52 7.92 -19.06
N ASN A 24 -1.21 6.63 -19.26
CA ASN A 24 -1.56 5.86 -20.43
C ASN A 24 -2.16 4.54 -19.97
N GLU A 25 -3.47 4.36 -20.23
CA GLU A 25 -4.26 3.23 -19.74
C GLU A 25 -3.71 1.89 -20.23
N MET A 26 -3.45 1.77 -21.52
CA MET A 26 -2.95 0.53 -22.14
C MET A 26 -1.58 0.13 -21.57
N ALA A 27 -0.66 1.09 -21.47
CA ALA A 27 0.66 0.85 -20.88
C ALA A 27 0.56 0.50 -19.38
N ALA A 28 -0.36 1.13 -18.65
CA ALA A 28 -0.58 0.83 -17.24
C ALA A 28 -1.13 -0.59 -17.01
N GLU A 29 -2.05 -1.04 -17.87
CA GLU A 29 -2.57 -2.42 -17.84
C GLU A 29 -1.48 -3.45 -18.16
N ASP A 30 -0.68 -3.20 -19.19
CA ASP A 30 0.42 -4.07 -19.58
C ASP A 30 1.45 -4.21 -18.46
N ILE A 31 1.89 -3.09 -17.87
CA ILE A 31 2.85 -3.09 -16.77
C ILE A 31 2.27 -3.79 -15.53
N ALA A 32 1.02 -3.48 -15.16
CA ALA A 32 0.39 -4.13 -14.02
C ALA A 32 0.32 -5.65 -14.19
N SER A 33 -0.07 -6.12 -15.37
CA SER A 33 -0.18 -7.55 -15.67
C SER A 33 1.19 -8.24 -15.67
N GLU A 34 2.20 -7.64 -16.31
CA GLU A 34 3.57 -8.17 -16.35
C GLU A 34 4.15 -8.28 -14.94
N VAL A 35 3.98 -7.25 -14.14
CA VAL A 35 4.50 -7.21 -12.76
C VAL A 35 3.81 -8.25 -11.88
N LEU A 36 2.51 -8.49 -12.04
CA LEU A 36 1.80 -9.51 -11.29
C LEU A 36 2.25 -10.93 -11.63
N ILE A 37 2.54 -11.21 -12.90
CA ILE A 37 3.11 -12.50 -13.32
C ILE A 37 4.48 -12.69 -12.65
N ARG A 38 5.31 -11.65 -12.64
CA ARG A 38 6.63 -11.70 -12.00
C ARG A 38 6.52 -11.88 -10.49
N LEU A 39 5.65 -11.14 -9.82
CA LEU A 39 5.39 -11.28 -8.39
C LEU A 39 4.98 -12.72 -8.05
N TRP A 40 4.03 -13.29 -8.78
CA TRP A 40 3.57 -14.66 -8.58
C TRP A 40 4.69 -15.67 -8.74
N THR A 41 5.53 -15.50 -9.77
CA THR A 41 6.67 -16.37 -10.02
C THR A 41 7.67 -16.33 -8.86
N GLU A 42 7.97 -15.15 -8.34
CA GLU A 42 8.91 -14.98 -7.23
C GLU A 42 8.34 -15.50 -5.89
N ILE A 43 7.06 -15.32 -5.64
CA ILE A 43 6.38 -15.93 -4.47
C ILE A 43 6.49 -17.45 -4.51
N ARG A 44 6.31 -18.07 -5.67
CA ARG A 44 6.43 -19.53 -5.81
C ARG A 44 7.85 -20.06 -5.62
N ARG A 45 8.87 -19.26 -5.93
CA ARG A 45 10.28 -19.60 -5.66
C ARG A 45 10.64 -19.53 -4.19
N GLY A 46 9.86 -18.81 -3.40
CA GLY A 46 10.13 -18.53 -1.99
C GLY A 46 11.17 -17.42 -1.82
N GLY A 47 11.15 -16.75 -0.67
CA GLY A 47 12.13 -15.71 -0.34
C GLY A 47 11.58 -14.29 -0.32
N ILE A 48 10.28 -14.08 -0.62
CA ILE A 48 9.64 -12.78 -0.46
C ILE A 48 8.97 -12.70 0.92
N ASN A 49 9.51 -11.86 1.78
CA ASN A 49 8.95 -11.63 3.12
C ASN A 49 7.76 -10.65 3.09
N ASN A 50 7.78 -9.68 2.18
CA ASN A 50 6.73 -8.69 2.04
C ASN A 50 6.33 -8.56 0.55
N PRO A 51 5.29 -9.29 0.10
CA PRO A 51 4.82 -9.25 -1.29
C PRO A 51 4.32 -7.86 -1.73
N ASP A 52 3.71 -7.08 -0.81
CA ASP A 52 3.18 -5.76 -1.12
C ASP A 52 4.31 -4.75 -1.40
N ALA A 53 5.33 -4.69 -0.54
CA ALA A 53 6.49 -3.82 -0.77
C ALA A 53 7.26 -4.24 -2.02
N PHE A 54 7.42 -5.55 -2.25
CA PHE A 54 8.07 -6.07 -3.45
C PHE A 54 7.28 -5.73 -4.72
N LEU A 55 5.95 -5.84 -4.69
CA LEU A 55 5.06 -5.42 -5.78
C LEU A 55 5.27 -3.95 -6.13
N LEU A 56 5.22 -3.05 -5.15
CA LEU A 56 5.40 -1.61 -5.38
C LEU A 56 6.79 -1.29 -5.96
N THR A 57 7.83 -1.98 -5.49
CA THR A 57 9.18 -1.86 -6.05
C THR A 57 9.22 -2.25 -7.52
N LEU A 58 8.58 -3.36 -7.89
CA LEU A 58 8.49 -3.80 -9.29
C LEU A 58 7.72 -2.79 -10.15
N LEU A 59 6.56 -2.32 -9.66
CA LEU A 59 5.74 -1.32 -10.36
C LEU A 59 6.51 -0.01 -10.56
N LYS A 60 7.18 0.48 -9.51
CA LYS A 60 8.04 1.67 -9.58
C LYS A 60 9.09 1.52 -10.67
N ASN A 61 9.86 0.44 -10.64
CA ASN A 61 10.95 0.22 -11.59
C ASN A 61 10.44 0.13 -13.03
N ARG A 62 9.37 -0.64 -13.28
CA ARG A 62 8.81 -0.77 -14.64
C ARG A 62 8.19 0.54 -15.14
N SER A 63 7.54 1.30 -14.26
CA SER A 63 7.00 2.62 -14.61
C SER A 63 8.12 3.62 -14.92
N LEU A 64 9.23 3.61 -14.17
CA LEU A 64 10.41 4.42 -14.46
C LEU A 64 11.03 4.07 -15.81
N ASP A 65 11.20 2.78 -16.10
CA ASP A 65 11.75 2.33 -17.39
C ASP A 65 10.88 2.83 -18.55
N TYR A 66 9.56 2.74 -18.42
CA TYR A 66 8.62 3.23 -19.43
C TYR A 66 8.76 4.76 -19.62
N LEU A 67 8.70 5.54 -18.53
CA LEU A 67 8.78 7.01 -18.62
C LEU A 67 10.12 7.48 -19.19
N LYS A 68 11.23 6.86 -18.78
CA LYS A 68 12.56 7.18 -19.33
C LYS A 68 12.65 6.85 -20.82
N HIS A 69 12.03 5.77 -21.25
CA HIS A 69 11.99 5.44 -22.67
C HIS A 69 11.14 6.44 -23.48
N GLU A 70 10.01 6.88 -22.94
CA GLU A 70 9.19 7.94 -23.58
C GLU A 70 9.95 9.28 -23.63
N ALA A 71 10.68 9.65 -22.57
CA ALA A 71 11.49 10.85 -22.52
C ALA A 71 12.59 10.86 -23.60
N VAL A 72 13.27 9.73 -23.80
CA VAL A 72 14.29 9.57 -24.86
C VAL A 72 13.67 9.68 -26.26
N LYS A 73 12.48 9.10 -26.48
CA LYS A 73 11.76 9.24 -27.75
C LYS A 73 11.40 10.70 -28.02
N GLU A 74 10.84 11.39 -27.04
CA GLU A 74 10.45 12.80 -27.17
C GLU A 74 11.67 13.70 -27.49
N GLU A 75 12.78 13.48 -26.79
CA GLU A 75 14.04 14.20 -27.05
C GLU A 75 14.57 13.97 -28.47
N ALA A 76 14.43 12.76 -29.00
CA ALA A 76 14.85 12.43 -30.37
C ALA A 76 13.99 13.13 -31.45
N PHE A 77 12.75 13.48 -31.15
CA PHE A 77 11.83 14.13 -32.09
C PHE A 77 11.81 15.66 -31.97
N SER A 78 12.37 16.23 -30.92
CA SER A 78 12.34 17.67 -30.68
C SER A 78 13.73 18.21 -30.38
N ASN A 79 14.13 19.28 -31.13
CA ASN A 79 15.38 20.04 -30.87
C ASN A 79 15.24 21.06 -29.72
N MET A 80 14.06 21.20 -29.12
CA MET A 80 13.79 22.14 -28.03
C MET A 80 12.97 21.39 -26.95
N LYS A 81 13.27 21.65 -25.66
CA LYS A 81 12.46 21.17 -24.57
C LYS A 81 11.02 21.62 -24.75
N THR A 82 10.12 20.66 -24.88
CA THR A 82 8.67 20.90 -24.97
C THR A 82 8.05 20.87 -23.58
N ALA A 83 6.84 21.44 -23.42
CA ALA A 83 6.07 21.31 -22.19
C ALA A 83 5.81 19.82 -21.82
N HIS A 84 5.72 18.97 -22.83
CA HIS A 84 5.57 17.52 -22.62
C HIS A 84 6.85 16.89 -22.04
N GLN A 85 8.02 17.32 -22.48
CA GLN A 85 9.31 16.87 -21.92
C GLN A 85 9.45 17.27 -20.44
N GLU A 86 9.06 18.49 -20.10
CA GLU A 86 9.08 18.98 -18.70
C GLU A 86 8.12 18.18 -17.81
N GLU A 87 6.96 17.82 -18.34
CA GLU A 87 6.00 16.98 -17.64
C GLU A 87 6.53 15.55 -17.41
N LEU A 88 7.20 14.95 -18.40
CA LEU A 88 7.84 13.65 -18.26
C LEU A 88 8.98 13.69 -17.22
N ASP A 89 9.83 14.69 -17.26
CA ASP A 89 10.93 14.88 -16.30
C ASP A 89 10.37 15.01 -14.87
N MET A 90 9.26 15.73 -14.68
CA MET A 90 8.60 15.89 -13.40
C MET A 90 8.05 14.54 -12.89
N ARG A 91 7.37 13.76 -13.74
CA ARG A 91 6.83 12.45 -13.36
C ARG A 91 7.93 11.46 -13.01
N ILE A 92 9.04 11.46 -13.76
CA ILE A 92 10.22 10.65 -13.46
C ILE A 92 10.78 11.02 -12.08
N SER A 93 10.98 12.31 -11.81
CA SER A 93 11.51 12.80 -10.53
C SER A 93 10.61 12.43 -9.35
N MET A 94 9.28 12.58 -9.50
CA MET A 94 8.31 12.19 -8.47
C MET A 94 8.36 10.69 -8.19
N LEU A 95 8.47 9.87 -9.23
CA LEU A 95 8.52 8.42 -9.06
C LEU A 95 9.88 7.94 -8.52
N GLU A 96 10.98 8.59 -8.88
CA GLU A 96 12.31 8.31 -8.32
C GLU A 96 12.36 8.56 -6.81
N SER A 97 11.73 9.64 -6.34
CA SER A 97 11.65 9.99 -4.93
C SER A 97 10.64 9.14 -4.15
N CYS A 98 9.77 8.39 -4.82
CA CYS A 98 8.81 7.49 -4.18
C CYS A 98 9.54 6.34 -3.48
N ASP A 99 9.37 6.22 -2.15
CA ASP A 99 9.82 5.05 -1.39
C ASP A 99 8.66 4.03 -1.30
N PRO A 100 8.81 2.84 -1.91
CA PRO A 100 7.78 1.81 -1.86
C PRO A 100 7.42 1.36 -0.44
N GLU A 101 8.39 1.35 0.48
CA GLU A 101 8.13 1.00 1.89
C GLU A 101 7.36 2.11 2.61
N GLU A 102 7.68 3.37 2.33
CA GLU A 102 6.97 4.51 2.90
C GLU A 102 5.52 4.59 2.39
N VAL A 103 5.31 4.40 1.09
CA VAL A 103 3.96 4.36 0.48
C VAL A 103 3.12 3.26 1.12
N PHE A 104 3.68 2.07 1.27
CA PHE A 104 3.00 0.94 1.91
C PHE A 104 2.67 1.24 3.38
N THR A 105 3.64 1.79 4.12
CA THR A 105 3.46 2.17 5.54
C THR A 105 2.39 3.25 5.70
N THR A 106 2.41 4.27 4.84
CA THR A 106 1.44 5.38 4.87
C THR A 106 0.03 4.88 4.55
N GLU A 107 -0.12 4.00 3.57
CA GLU A 107 -1.42 3.43 3.21
C GLU A 107 -2.01 2.58 4.35
N ILE A 108 -1.20 1.74 4.98
CA ILE A 108 -1.61 0.97 6.17
C ILE A 108 -2.01 1.89 7.31
N GLN A 109 -1.22 2.92 7.60
CA GLN A 109 -1.53 3.88 8.67
C GLN A 109 -2.86 4.61 8.40
N LEU A 110 -3.13 4.97 7.15
CA LEU A 110 -4.38 5.59 6.75
C LEU A 110 -5.58 4.65 6.97
N ILE A 111 -5.45 3.38 6.57
CA ILE A 111 -6.49 2.36 6.78
C ILE A 111 -6.75 2.16 8.28
N ILE A 112 -5.70 2.06 9.11
CA ILE A 112 -5.83 1.93 10.55
C ILE A 112 -6.57 3.13 11.13
N ARG A 113 -6.15 4.35 10.79
CA ARG A 113 -6.77 5.59 11.26
C ARG A 113 -8.24 5.68 10.86
N ASN A 114 -8.57 5.41 9.59
CA ASN A 114 -9.95 5.44 9.10
C ASN A 114 -10.81 4.39 9.77
N THR A 115 -10.27 3.20 10.01
CA THR A 115 -10.99 2.12 10.71
C THR A 115 -11.24 2.51 12.17
N LEU A 116 -10.25 3.06 12.88
CA LEU A 116 -10.39 3.52 14.25
C LEU A 116 -11.44 4.64 14.37
N ALA A 117 -11.47 5.57 13.42
CA ALA A 117 -12.43 6.69 13.39
C ALA A 117 -13.90 6.23 13.31
N THR A 118 -14.18 4.99 12.91
CA THR A 118 -15.54 4.43 12.91
C THR A 118 -16.04 4.00 14.30
N PHE A 119 -15.16 3.97 15.29
CA PHE A 119 -15.50 3.55 16.65
C PHE A 119 -15.75 4.77 17.58
N PRO A 120 -16.55 4.59 18.66
CA PRO A 120 -16.71 5.62 19.68
C PRO A 120 -15.36 6.01 20.30
N GLU A 121 -15.22 7.28 20.72
CA GLU A 121 -14.00 7.83 21.32
C GLU A 121 -13.42 6.99 22.46
N GLN A 122 -14.29 6.44 23.32
CA GLN A 122 -13.86 5.55 24.39
C GLN A 122 -13.16 4.29 23.85
N THR A 123 -13.64 3.72 22.76
CA THR A 123 -13.02 2.55 22.13
C THR A 123 -11.69 2.88 21.50
N GLN A 124 -11.61 4.03 20.83
CA GLN A 124 -10.36 4.55 20.26
C GLN A 124 -9.32 4.75 21.36
N LEU A 125 -9.68 5.44 22.44
CA LEU A 125 -8.79 5.68 23.58
C LEU A 125 -8.28 4.39 24.21
N ILE A 126 -9.14 3.39 24.42
CA ILE A 126 -8.75 2.09 24.96
C ILE A 126 -7.70 1.41 24.06
N PHE A 127 -7.93 1.46 22.73
CA PHE A 127 -7.03 0.86 21.76
C PHE A 127 -5.68 1.58 21.72
N GLU A 128 -5.69 2.92 21.74
CA GLU A 128 -4.49 3.76 21.79
C GLU A 128 -3.66 3.47 23.03
N MET A 129 -4.28 3.45 24.22
CA MET A 129 -3.60 3.13 25.45
C MET A 129 -2.96 1.73 25.45
N SER A 130 -3.62 0.76 24.80
CA SER A 130 -3.11 -0.60 24.72
C SER A 130 -1.95 -0.75 23.74
N ARG A 131 -1.98 -0.06 22.57
CA ARG A 131 -1.06 -0.30 21.46
C ARG A 131 0.06 0.72 21.35
N PHE A 132 -0.21 1.97 21.70
CA PHE A 132 0.79 3.04 21.63
C PHE A 132 1.39 3.40 22.99
N ASP A 133 0.59 3.36 24.05
CA ASP A 133 1.08 3.63 25.42
C ASP A 133 1.59 2.38 26.14
N ASN A 134 1.50 1.20 25.52
CA ASN A 134 1.90 -0.10 26.06
C ASN A 134 1.28 -0.43 27.44
N LYS A 135 0.07 0.07 27.71
CA LYS A 135 -0.62 -0.20 28.99
C LYS A 135 -1.28 -1.57 28.99
N THR A 136 -1.23 -2.22 30.14
CA THR A 136 -1.94 -3.49 30.37
C THR A 136 -3.44 -3.27 30.45
N ASN A 137 -4.22 -4.30 30.13
CA ASN A 137 -5.69 -4.24 30.24
C ASN A 137 -6.16 -3.84 31.66
N LYS A 138 -5.41 -4.21 32.68
CA LYS A 138 -5.70 -3.86 34.08
C LYS A 138 -5.51 -2.37 34.33
N GLU A 139 -4.38 -1.80 33.90
CA GLU A 139 -4.10 -0.36 34.05
C GLU A 139 -5.10 0.51 33.27
N ILE A 140 -5.54 0.04 32.08
CA ILE A 140 -6.59 0.71 31.30
C ILE A 140 -7.93 0.65 32.03
N ALA A 141 -8.29 -0.52 32.56
CA ALA A 141 -9.50 -0.73 33.33
C ALA A 141 -9.57 0.16 34.57
N ASP A 142 -8.49 0.22 35.34
CA ASP A 142 -8.37 1.06 36.54
C ASP A 142 -8.49 2.55 36.19
N LYS A 143 -7.79 3.00 35.11
CA LYS A 143 -7.78 4.41 34.68
C LYS A 143 -9.15 4.87 34.19
N LEU A 144 -9.86 4.02 33.44
CA LEU A 144 -11.15 4.36 32.81
C LEU A 144 -12.34 3.93 33.65
N LYS A 145 -12.11 3.32 34.82
CA LYS A 145 -13.15 2.76 35.72
C LYS A 145 -14.04 1.74 35.02
N LEU A 146 -13.42 0.86 34.24
CA LEU A 146 -14.05 -0.23 33.51
C LEU A 146 -13.64 -1.58 34.10
N SER A 147 -14.35 -2.64 33.73
CA SER A 147 -13.89 -4.01 33.97
C SER A 147 -12.81 -4.40 32.96
N VAL A 148 -11.88 -5.27 33.32
CA VAL A 148 -10.87 -5.83 32.41
C VAL A 148 -11.54 -6.49 31.20
N LYS A 149 -12.65 -7.22 31.41
CA LYS A 149 -13.44 -7.83 30.33
C LYS A 149 -14.01 -6.81 29.35
N SER A 150 -14.40 -5.62 29.83
CA SER A 150 -14.86 -4.53 28.97
C SER A 150 -13.73 -4.01 28.09
N VAL A 151 -12.54 -3.83 28.66
CA VAL A 151 -11.34 -3.41 27.92
C VAL A 151 -11.00 -4.43 26.84
N GLU A 152 -10.96 -5.72 27.18
CA GLU A 152 -10.70 -6.82 26.24
C GLU A 152 -11.74 -6.85 25.10
N TYR A 153 -13.01 -6.64 25.40
CA TYR A 153 -14.08 -6.56 24.41
C TYR A 153 -13.82 -5.42 23.40
N HIS A 154 -13.50 -4.22 23.87
CA HIS A 154 -13.21 -3.08 22.98
C HIS A 154 -11.99 -3.34 22.09
N ILE A 155 -10.89 -3.85 22.66
CA ILE A 155 -9.69 -4.20 21.90
C ILE A 155 -9.99 -5.27 20.83
N THR A 156 -10.69 -6.34 21.21
CA THR A 156 -11.06 -7.43 20.29
C THR A 156 -11.94 -6.95 19.15
N LYS A 157 -12.87 -6.03 19.43
CA LYS A 157 -13.76 -5.45 18.41
C LYS A 157 -12.98 -4.63 17.38
N VAL A 158 -12.02 -3.81 17.82
CA VAL A 158 -11.14 -3.06 16.92
C VAL A 158 -10.25 -3.98 16.10
N LEU A 159 -9.64 -4.99 16.73
CA LEU A 159 -8.78 -5.95 16.02
C LEU A 159 -9.53 -6.72 14.93
N LYS A 160 -10.78 -7.10 15.17
CA LYS A 160 -11.63 -7.74 14.15
C LYS A 160 -11.88 -6.81 12.97
N ALA A 161 -12.20 -5.54 13.22
CA ALA A 161 -12.43 -4.56 12.16
C ALA A 161 -11.14 -4.29 11.36
N LEU A 162 -9.99 -4.13 12.04
CA LEU A 162 -8.69 -3.96 11.39
C LEU A 162 -8.30 -5.16 10.54
N ARG A 163 -8.58 -6.39 11.00
CA ARG A 163 -8.34 -7.60 10.22
C ARG A 163 -9.13 -7.61 8.91
N ILE A 164 -10.36 -7.10 8.92
CA ILE A 164 -11.19 -6.98 7.71
C ILE A 164 -10.64 -5.88 6.80
N SER A 165 -10.34 -4.70 7.35
CA SER A 165 -9.86 -3.55 6.58
C SER A 165 -8.46 -3.78 5.98
N LEU A 166 -7.61 -4.55 6.68
CA LEU A 166 -6.24 -4.86 6.27
C LEU A 166 -6.12 -6.25 5.59
N LYS A 167 -7.23 -6.89 5.21
CA LYS A 167 -7.21 -8.25 4.63
C LYS A 167 -6.28 -8.38 3.42
N ASP A 168 -6.15 -7.30 2.63
CA ASP A 168 -5.33 -7.28 1.43
C ASP A 168 -3.83 -7.07 1.72
N TYR A 169 -3.49 -6.73 2.97
CA TYR A 169 -2.13 -6.48 3.47
C TYR A 169 -1.62 -7.59 4.40
N LEU A 170 -2.53 -8.36 4.99
CA LEU A 170 -2.17 -9.46 5.86
C LEU A 170 -1.98 -10.74 5.03
N PRO A 171 -0.90 -11.51 5.26
CA PRO A 171 -0.82 -12.85 4.68
C PRO A 171 -2.03 -13.67 5.15
N LEU A 172 -2.62 -14.39 4.23
CA LEU A 172 -3.70 -15.33 4.55
C LEU A 172 -3.10 -16.45 5.44
N PHE A 173 -3.46 -16.40 6.72
CA PHE A 173 -3.28 -17.55 7.62
C PHE A 173 -4.42 -18.51 7.46
#